data_dcedf786a456553c9510b5c5cd25ada2
#
_entry.id   dcedf786a456553c9510b5c5cd25ada2
#
_cell.length_a   1.000
_cell.length_b   1.000
_cell.length_c   1.000
_cell.angle_alpha   90.00
_cell.angle_beta   90.00
_cell.angle_gamma   90.00
#
_symmetry.space_group_name_H-M   'P 1'
#
loop_
_entity.id
_entity.type
_entity.pdbx_description
1 polymer ?
#
loop_
_entity_poly.entity_id
_entity_poly.type
_entity_poly.pdbx_seq_one_letter_code
_entity_poly.pdbx_strand_id
1 'polypeptide(L)'
;LQLETHARTCYNFYKISFIPLGTLVRYTDRKGGEAVEYSNHELVRGIKGGDQSALELLVRRWYPRIYGYVFKLTGHEQDAYDLTQDVFIAMMQSIGSYTPCRKFGSGLFTIAHNKCMDYFRFRQKIVQAEDTMFDRPDPAASLEDMAAVSLSVKAALEKLPAAQREAVILHYFHQFTASEIARMTNTPLPTVKSRLRAARNTL
;
A
#
# COMPACT_ATOMS: atom_id res chain seq x y z
N LEU A 1 22.44 1.06 -1.24
CA LEU A 1 22.81 2.50 -1.45
C LEU A 1 22.01 3.15 -2.59
N GLN A 2 21.81 2.48 -3.75
CA GLN A 2 21.05 3.06 -4.88
C GLN A 2 19.52 3.08 -4.64
N LEU A 3 18.97 2.12 -3.91
CA LEU A 3 17.55 2.08 -3.54
C LEU A 3 17.17 3.18 -2.52
N GLU A 4 18.06 3.53 -1.61
CA GLU A 4 17.84 4.60 -0.62
C GLU A 4 17.76 5.99 -1.24
N THR A 5 18.56 6.26 -2.26
CA THR A 5 18.56 7.56 -2.96
C THR A 5 17.28 7.74 -3.76
N HIS A 6 16.73 6.67 -4.32
CA HIS A 6 15.47 6.70 -5.07
C HIS A 6 14.24 6.76 -4.16
N ALA A 7 14.30 6.18 -2.97
CA ALA A 7 13.24 6.28 -1.98
C ALA A 7 13.03 7.72 -1.48
N ARG A 8 14.12 8.48 -1.28
CA ARG A 8 14.04 9.92 -0.92
C ARG A 8 13.45 10.78 -2.04
N THR A 9 13.66 10.42 -3.29
CA THR A 9 13.05 11.13 -4.44
C THR A 9 11.55 10.81 -4.54
N CYS A 10 11.11 9.62 -4.14
CA CYS A 10 9.69 9.29 -4.05
C CYS A 10 8.98 9.99 -2.88
N TYR A 11 9.70 10.35 -1.82
CA TYR A 11 9.15 11.04 -0.65
C TYR A 11 8.56 12.43 -0.98
N ASN A 12 9.18 13.15 -1.91
CA ASN A 12 8.65 14.44 -2.39
C ASN A 12 7.38 14.31 -3.26
N PHE A 13 7.00 13.11 -3.68
CA PHE A 13 5.78 12.84 -4.44
C PHE A 13 4.52 12.71 -3.56
N TYR A 14 4.64 12.83 -2.25
CA TYR A 14 3.54 12.73 -1.28
C TYR A 14 2.45 13.80 -1.43
N LYS A 15 2.71 14.88 -2.15
CA LYS A 15 1.73 15.94 -2.41
C LYS A 15 0.71 15.61 -3.49
N ILE A 16 0.79 14.45 -4.13
CA ILE A 16 -0.17 14.09 -5.18
C ILE A 16 -1.19 13.10 -4.61
N SER A 17 -2.23 13.71 -4.06
CA SER A 17 -3.52 13.16 -3.72
C SER A 17 -4.11 12.30 -4.82
N PHE A 18 -4.77 11.20 -4.42
CA PHE A 18 -5.87 10.58 -5.12
C PHE A 18 -5.69 10.39 -6.64
N ILE A 19 -4.83 9.45 -7.03
CA ILE A 19 -4.80 8.99 -8.42
C ILE A 19 -5.77 7.82 -8.56
N PRO A 20 -6.84 7.95 -9.37
CA PRO A 20 -7.82 6.87 -9.61
C PRO A 20 -7.16 5.60 -10.16
N LEU A 21 -7.73 4.45 -9.85
CA LEU A 21 -7.38 3.17 -10.48
C LEU A 21 -7.54 3.31 -12.01
N GLY A 22 -6.43 3.21 -12.72
CA GLY A 22 -6.43 3.38 -14.18
C GLY A 22 -5.75 4.65 -14.66
N THR A 23 -5.33 5.56 -13.78
CA THR A 23 -4.57 6.72 -14.24
C THR A 23 -3.18 6.26 -14.69
N LEU A 24 -3.03 6.30 -15.97
CA LEU A 24 -1.84 6.06 -16.73
C LEU A 24 -0.77 7.08 -16.34
N VAL A 25 0.28 6.65 -15.67
CA VAL A 25 1.43 7.52 -15.43
C VAL A 25 2.17 7.63 -16.77
N ARG A 26 1.98 8.77 -17.44
CA ARG A 26 2.73 9.10 -18.65
C ARG A 26 4.18 9.34 -18.25
N TYR A 27 5.07 8.53 -18.74
CA TYR A 27 6.50 8.71 -18.60
C TYR A 27 7.07 9.24 -19.91
N THR A 28 7.73 10.38 -19.86
CA THR A 28 8.56 10.85 -20.97
C THR A 28 9.93 10.20 -20.85
N ASP A 29 10.33 9.41 -21.81
CA ASP A 29 11.68 8.88 -21.92
C ASP A 29 12.67 10.06 -21.96
N ARG A 30 13.82 9.91 -21.29
CA ARG A 30 14.89 10.95 -21.27
C ARG A 30 15.45 11.30 -22.65
N LYS A 31 15.01 10.63 -23.71
CA LYS A 31 15.42 10.85 -25.09
C LYS A 31 14.43 11.70 -25.91
N GLY A 32 13.48 12.41 -25.26
CA GLY A 32 12.60 13.35 -25.96
C GLY A 32 11.57 12.70 -26.90
N GLY A 33 11.26 11.42 -26.69
CA GLY A 33 10.25 10.69 -27.44
C GLY A 33 8.86 10.83 -26.80
N GLU A 34 7.82 10.47 -27.56
CA GLU A 34 6.44 10.41 -27.13
C GLU A 34 6.30 9.59 -25.81
N ALA A 35 5.37 10.01 -24.96
CA ALA A 35 5.11 9.35 -23.68
C ALA A 35 4.62 7.92 -23.95
N VAL A 36 5.49 6.95 -23.83
CA VAL A 36 5.16 5.54 -24.02
C VAL A 36 4.55 4.99 -22.73
N GLU A 37 3.38 4.40 -22.87
CA GLU A 37 2.63 3.83 -21.78
C GLU A 37 2.82 2.32 -21.74
N TYR A 38 3.53 1.85 -20.69
CA TYR A 38 3.73 0.42 -20.47
C TYR A 38 2.66 -0.15 -19.54
N SER A 39 2.07 -1.27 -19.91
CA SER A 39 1.23 -2.07 -19.02
C SER A 39 2.08 -2.71 -17.90
N ASN A 40 1.45 -3.06 -16.77
CA ASN A 40 2.16 -3.79 -15.71
C ASN A 40 2.77 -5.11 -16.21
N HIS A 41 2.12 -5.75 -17.19
CA HIS A 41 2.61 -7.00 -17.79
C HIS A 41 3.90 -6.79 -18.61
N GLU A 42 3.96 -5.71 -19.39
CA GLU A 42 5.17 -5.37 -20.16
C GLU A 42 6.32 -5.03 -19.22
N LEU A 43 6.06 -4.24 -18.17
CA LEU A 43 7.08 -3.93 -17.15
C LEU A 43 7.59 -5.21 -16.46
N VAL A 44 6.70 -6.11 -16.04
CA VAL A 44 7.12 -7.38 -15.45
C VAL A 44 7.93 -8.24 -16.43
N ARG A 45 7.56 -8.25 -17.71
CA ARG A 45 8.33 -8.97 -18.73
C ARG A 45 9.74 -8.36 -18.90
N GLY A 46 9.85 -7.03 -18.93
CA GLY A 46 11.14 -6.33 -18.96
C GLY A 46 12.00 -6.68 -17.74
N ILE A 47 11.43 -6.65 -16.54
CA ILE A 47 12.13 -7.01 -15.29
C ILE A 47 12.64 -8.45 -15.34
N LYS A 48 11.84 -9.41 -15.82
CA LYS A 48 12.27 -10.80 -16.02
C LYS A 48 13.42 -10.92 -17.04
N GLY A 49 13.49 -10.00 -17.99
CA GLY A 49 14.59 -9.86 -18.95
C GLY A 49 15.81 -9.09 -18.43
N GLY A 50 15.79 -8.63 -17.15
CA GLY A 50 16.88 -7.86 -16.56
C GLY A 50 16.83 -6.36 -16.80
N ASP A 51 15.71 -5.83 -17.32
CA ASP A 51 15.53 -4.39 -17.55
C ASP A 51 15.28 -3.64 -16.23
N GLN A 52 16.30 -2.92 -15.79
CA GLN A 52 16.25 -2.13 -14.57
C GLN A 52 15.33 -0.90 -14.69
N SER A 53 15.17 -0.34 -15.88
CA SER A 53 14.26 0.79 -16.11
C SER A 53 12.81 0.37 -15.95
N ALA A 54 12.46 -0.84 -16.38
CA ALA A 54 11.13 -1.41 -16.17
C ALA A 54 10.81 -1.60 -14.68
N LEU A 55 11.80 -1.99 -13.87
CA LEU A 55 11.66 -2.09 -12.42
C LEU A 55 11.40 -0.72 -11.79
N GLU A 56 12.20 0.28 -12.15
CA GLU A 56 12.04 1.64 -11.63
C GLU A 56 10.64 2.19 -11.94
N LEU A 57 10.15 2.01 -13.17
CA LEU A 57 8.81 2.43 -13.56
C LEU A 57 7.71 1.71 -12.79
N LEU A 58 7.86 0.40 -12.56
CA LEU A 58 6.90 -0.38 -11.79
C LEU A 58 6.84 0.08 -10.33
N VAL A 59 8.00 0.28 -9.70
CA VAL A 59 8.10 0.79 -8.32
C VAL A 59 7.48 2.18 -8.24
N ARG A 60 7.86 3.13 -9.09
CA ARG A 60 7.29 4.49 -9.12
C ARG A 60 5.77 4.49 -9.24
N ARG A 61 5.21 3.59 -10.05
CA ARG A 61 3.75 3.46 -10.24
C ARG A 61 3.03 2.99 -8.99
N TRP A 62 3.61 2.04 -8.27
CA TRP A 62 2.92 1.33 -7.19
C TRP A 62 3.32 1.80 -5.79
N TYR A 63 4.49 2.41 -5.62
CA TYR A 63 5.00 2.85 -4.31
C TYR A 63 4.00 3.75 -3.57
N PRO A 64 3.43 4.82 -4.15
CA PRO A 64 2.52 5.69 -3.43
C PRO A 64 1.26 4.97 -2.95
N ARG A 65 0.79 3.98 -3.71
CA ARG A 65 -0.40 3.20 -3.38
C ARG A 65 -0.14 2.24 -2.23
N ILE A 66 0.97 1.52 -2.28
CA ILE A 66 1.35 0.56 -1.24
C ILE A 66 1.67 1.30 0.05
N TYR A 67 2.49 2.34 -0.01
CA TYR A 67 2.79 3.15 1.17
C TYR A 67 1.51 3.74 1.78
N GLY A 68 0.64 4.36 0.98
CA GLY A 68 -0.62 4.92 1.47
C GLY A 68 -1.54 3.88 2.13
N TYR A 69 -1.53 2.64 1.64
CA TYR A 69 -2.23 1.51 2.27
C TYR A 69 -1.60 1.15 3.61
N VAL A 70 -0.28 0.91 3.62
CA VAL A 70 0.46 0.52 4.82
C VAL A 70 0.39 1.60 5.89
N PHE A 71 0.57 2.88 5.51
CA PHE A 71 0.48 4.02 6.43
C PHE A 71 -0.90 4.15 7.07
N LYS A 72 -1.99 3.97 6.31
CA LYS A 72 -3.35 4.01 6.88
C LYS A 72 -3.62 2.86 7.85
N LEU A 73 -2.90 1.76 7.73
CA LEU A 73 -3.02 0.62 8.66
C LEU A 73 -2.15 0.79 9.89
N THR A 74 -0.88 1.20 9.74
CA THR A 74 0.09 1.28 10.84
C THR A 74 -0.04 2.55 11.65
N GLY A 75 -0.40 3.66 11.00
CA GLY A 75 -0.42 5.00 11.61
C GLY A 75 0.96 5.62 11.84
N HIS A 76 2.06 4.90 11.56
CA HIS A 76 3.43 5.33 11.80
C HIS A 76 4.20 5.44 10.49
N GLU A 77 4.85 6.57 10.29
CA GLU A 77 5.56 6.88 9.04
C GLU A 77 6.75 5.95 8.81
N GLN A 78 7.59 5.76 9.83
CA GLN A 78 8.76 4.91 9.72
C GLN A 78 8.39 3.45 9.47
N ASP A 79 7.43 2.92 10.23
CA ASP A 79 6.95 1.56 10.03
C ASP A 79 6.35 1.36 8.63
N ALA A 80 5.62 2.37 8.15
CA ALA A 80 5.04 2.33 6.81
C ALA A 80 6.11 2.34 5.72
N TYR A 81 7.19 3.10 5.92
CA TYR A 81 8.32 3.13 5.01
C TYR A 81 9.01 1.78 4.95
N ASP A 82 9.39 1.22 6.09
CA ASP A 82 10.13 -0.04 6.18
C ASP A 82 9.30 -1.22 5.63
N LEU A 83 8.03 -1.30 6.01
CA LEU A 83 7.12 -2.32 5.48
C LEU A 83 6.88 -2.19 3.97
N THR A 84 6.82 -0.95 3.46
CA THR A 84 6.70 -0.75 2.01
C THR A 84 7.94 -1.25 1.27
N GLN A 85 9.13 -1.01 1.79
CA GLN A 85 10.36 -1.59 1.22
C GLN A 85 10.31 -3.11 1.23
N ASP A 86 9.93 -3.71 2.36
CA ASP A 86 9.77 -5.15 2.50
C ASP A 86 8.78 -5.75 1.48
N VAL A 87 7.70 -5.03 1.17
CA VAL A 87 6.73 -5.44 0.15
C VAL A 87 7.38 -5.48 -1.24
N PHE A 88 8.16 -4.45 -1.60
CA PHE A 88 8.83 -4.43 -2.91
C PHE A 88 9.96 -5.45 -3.00
N ILE A 89 10.70 -5.71 -1.93
CA ILE A 89 11.69 -6.79 -1.87
C ILE A 89 10.99 -8.15 -2.09
N ALA A 90 9.91 -8.42 -1.37
CA ALA A 90 9.14 -9.66 -1.53
C ALA A 90 8.51 -9.79 -2.94
N MET A 91 8.05 -8.68 -3.51
CA MET A 91 7.59 -8.64 -4.91
C MET A 91 8.71 -9.07 -5.85
N MET A 92 9.91 -8.52 -5.72
CA MET A 92 11.05 -8.85 -6.57
C MET A 92 11.42 -10.34 -6.46
N GLN A 93 11.43 -10.89 -5.26
CA GLN A 93 11.69 -12.32 -5.03
C GLN A 93 10.64 -13.22 -5.71
N SER A 94 9.39 -12.77 -5.78
CA SER A 94 8.28 -13.52 -6.37
C SER A 94 7.99 -13.22 -7.83
N ILE A 95 8.65 -12.20 -8.42
CA ILE A 95 8.30 -11.71 -9.77
C ILE A 95 8.54 -12.77 -10.87
N GLY A 96 9.47 -13.69 -10.65
CA GLY A 96 9.73 -14.82 -11.54
C GLY A 96 8.50 -15.71 -11.76
N SER A 97 7.73 -15.93 -10.70
CA SER A 97 6.52 -16.78 -10.71
C SER A 97 5.25 -16.02 -11.11
N TYR A 98 5.32 -14.72 -11.34
CA TYR A 98 4.16 -13.94 -11.75
C TYR A 98 3.65 -14.40 -13.11
N THR A 99 2.34 -14.64 -13.21
CA THR A 99 1.64 -14.99 -14.45
C THR A 99 0.69 -13.87 -14.87
N PRO A 100 0.57 -13.59 -16.19
CA PRO A 100 -0.23 -12.47 -16.71
C PRO A 100 -1.73 -12.55 -16.41
N CYS A 101 -2.25 -13.74 -16.14
CA CYS A 101 -3.66 -13.97 -15.83
C CYS A 101 -4.09 -13.40 -14.46
N ARG A 102 -3.15 -12.98 -13.62
CA ARG A 102 -3.45 -12.35 -12.34
C ARG A 102 -3.26 -10.84 -12.43
N LYS A 103 -4.22 -10.09 -11.88
CA LYS A 103 -4.08 -8.63 -11.75
C LYS A 103 -2.88 -8.34 -10.86
N PHE A 104 -1.85 -7.69 -11.40
CA PHE A 104 -0.61 -7.34 -10.67
C PHE A 104 -0.89 -6.65 -9.35
N GLY A 105 -1.77 -5.64 -9.36
CA GLY A 105 -2.14 -4.88 -8.16
C GLY A 105 -2.68 -5.77 -7.04
N SER A 106 -3.60 -6.70 -7.33
CA SER A 106 -4.12 -7.61 -6.31
C SER A 106 -3.03 -8.48 -5.69
N GLY A 107 -2.07 -8.96 -6.49
CA GLY A 107 -0.93 -9.72 -5.98
C GLY A 107 -0.03 -8.88 -5.07
N LEU A 108 0.27 -7.65 -5.48
CA LEU A 108 1.11 -6.73 -4.70
C LEU A 108 0.45 -6.35 -3.36
N PHE A 109 -0.87 -6.07 -3.37
CA PHE A 109 -1.62 -5.81 -2.14
C PHE A 109 -1.76 -7.04 -1.25
N THR A 110 -1.77 -8.26 -1.80
CA THR A 110 -1.69 -9.49 -0.99
C THR A 110 -0.36 -9.57 -0.24
N ILE A 111 0.75 -9.25 -0.90
CA ILE A 111 2.07 -9.18 -0.25
C ILE A 111 2.04 -8.13 0.86
N ALA A 112 1.52 -6.94 0.57
CA ALA A 112 1.42 -5.85 1.54
C ALA A 112 0.56 -6.22 2.75
N HIS A 113 -0.60 -6.85 2.53
CA HIS A 113 -1.45 -7.38 3.60
C HIS A 113 -0.68 -8.34 4.51
N ASN A 114 -0.01 -9.34 3.92
CA ASN A 114 0.73 -10.33 4.70
C ASN A 114 1.83 -9.69 5.55
N LYS A 115 2.61 -8.76 4.97
CA LYS A 115 3.65 -8.02 5.70
C LYS A 115 3.07 -7.19 6.85
N CYS A 116 1.95 -6.52 6.66
CA CYS A 116 1.27 -5.80 7.73
C CYS A 116 0.76 -6.75 8.83
N MET A 117 0.19 -7.91 8.47
CA MET A 117 -0.29 -8.88 9.45
C MET A 117 0.85 -9.48 10.27
N ASP A 118 1.98 -9.77 9.64
CA ASP A 118 3.19 -10.27 10.33
C ASP A 118 3.74 -9.21 11.30
N TYR A 119 3.81 -7.96 10.87
CA TYR A 119 4.19 -6.83 11.72
C TYR A 119 3.27 -6.68 12.95
N PHE A 120 1.95 -6.71 12.78
CA PHE A 120 1.02 -6.59 13.90
C PHE A 120 1.12 -7.78 14.87
N ARG A 121 1.30 -9.01 14.36
CA ARG A 121 1.53 -10.19 15.20
C ARG A 121 2.82 -10.06 16.01
N PHE A 122 3.88 -9.56 15.39
CA PHE A 122 5.16 -9.34 16.07
C PHE A 122 5.02 -8.28 17.19
N ARG A 123 4.42 -7.13 16.88
CA ARG A 123 4.16 -6.08 17.89
C ARG A 123 3.31 -6.57 19.05
N GLN A 124 2.27 -7.33 18.76
CA GLN A 124 1.42 -7.89 19.81
C GLN A 124 2.18 -8.83 20.76
N LYS A 125 3.11 -9.63 20.23
CA LYS A 125 3.96 -10.50 21.05
C LYS A 125 4.90 -9.70 21.95
N ILE A 126 5.50 -8.62 21.45
CA ILE A 126 6.37 -7.74 22.25
C ILE A 126 5.57 -7.12 23.39
N VAL A 127 4.40 -6.53 23.11
CA VAL A 127 3.54 -5.92 24.13
C VAL A 127 3.11 -6.93 25.20
N GLN A 128 2.85 -8.18 24.83
CA GLN A 128 2.52 -9.25 25.79
C GLN A 128 3.73 -9.74 26.60
N ALA A 129 4.95 -9.59 26.07
CA ALA A 129 6.18 -9.97 26.77
C ALA A 129 6.67 -8.86 27.73
N GLU A 130 6.31 -7.62 27.44
CA GLU A 130 6.65 -6.43 28.22
C GLU A 130 5.45 -5.98 29.06
N ASP A 131 4.93 -6.80 29.96
CA ASP A 131 3.82 -6.45 30.88
C ASP A 131 4.20 -5.33 31.88
N THR A 132 4.90 -4.32 31.39
CA THR A 132 5.22 -3.08 32.09
C THR A 132 5.16 -1.89 31.13
N MET A 133 4.16 -1.02 31.37
CA MET A 133 4.16 0.40 31.02
C MET A 133 4.88 0.79 29.74
N PHE A 134 4.23 0.72 28.60
CA PHE A 134 4.59 1.61 27.50
C PHE A 134 3.35 2.28 26.94
N ASP A 135 3.36 3.58 27.17
CA ASP A 135 2.53 4.63 26.63
C ASP A 135 2.28 4.43 25.12
N ARG A 136 1.03 4.61 24.69
CA ARG A 136 0.70 4.72 23.28
C ARG A 136 1.54 5.84 22.69
N PRO A 137 2.34 5.61 21.66
CA PRO A 137 2.96 6.73 20.96
C PRO A 137 1.85 7.60 20.38
N ASP A 138 1.83 8.85 20.84
CA ASP A 138 1.00 9.91 20.33
C ASP A 138 1.19 10.04 18.81
N PRO A 139 0.13 10.18 18.01
CA PRO A 139 0.29 10.49 16.60
C PRO A 139 0.85 11.89 16.48
N ALA A 140 2.17 11.97 16.32
CA ALA A 140 2.84 13.23 16.07
C ALA A 140 2.24 13.90 14.84
N ALA A 141 1.55 14.98 15.11
CA ALA A 141 1.07 15.93 14.14
C ALA A 141 2.22 16.47 13.28
N SER A 142 2.00 16.65 12.03
CA SER A 142 2.20 17.94 11.37
C SER A 142 2.05 17.79 9.86
N LEU A 143 1.15 18.55 9.32
CA LEU A 143 1.38 19.49 8.21
C LEU A 143 0.01 20.13 7.87
N GLU A 144 -0.03 21.42 8.01
CA GLU A 144 -1.20 22.28 7.97
C GLU A 144 -1.75 22.43 6.54
N ASP A 145 -3.04 22.65 6.42
CA ASP A 145 -3.87 23.09 5.28
C ASP A 145 -4.43 22.07 4.26
N MET A 146 -3.86 20.91 4.03
CA MET A 146 -4.61 19.74 3.54
C MET A 146 -5.02 18.82 4.71
N ALA A 147 -4.68 19.24 5.90
CA ALA A 147 -4.79 18.50 7.14
C ALA A 147 -6.22 18.28 7.62
N ALA A 148 -7.14 19.21 7.41
CA ALA A 148 -8.46 19.12 8.04
C ALA A 148 -9.30 17.95 7.48
N VAL A 149 -9.34 17.76 6.16
CA VAL A 149 -10.03 16.62 5.54
C VAL A 149 -9.28 15.31 5.78
N SER A 150 -7.95 15.37 5.74
CA SER A 150 -7.09 14.22 6.03
C SER A 150 -7.19 13.79 7.50
N LEU A 151 -7.24 14.74 8.43
CA LEU A 151 -7.41 14.49 9.87
C LEU A 151 -8.79 13.91 10.19
N SER A 152 -9.86 14.42 9.55
CA SER A 152 -11.20 13.88 9.75
C SER A 152 -11.33 12.44 9.25
N VAL A 153 -10.74 12.14 8.09
CA VAL A 153 -10.70 10.78 7.54
C VAL A 153 -9.86 9.84 8.41
N LYS A 154 -8.70 10.30 8.88
CA LYS A 154 -7.86 9.54 9.80
C LYS A 154 -8.61 9.21 11.08
N ALA A 155 -9.18 10.22 11.73
CA ALA A 155 -9.97 10.05 12.95
C ALA A 155 -11.18 9.12 12.75
N ALA A 156 -11.83 9.18 11.59
CA ALA A 156 -12.92 8.29 11.25
C ALA A 156 -12.43 6.83 11.09
N LEU A 157 -11.31 6.61 10.41
CA LEU A 157 -10.72 5.28 10.25
C LEU A 157 -10.24 4.69 11.58
N GLU A 158 -9.73 5.51 12.49
CA GLU A 158 -9.26 5.07 13.81
C GLU A 158 -10.39 4.55 14.72
N LYS A 159 -11.63 5.01 14.51
CA LYS A 159 -12.80 4.48 15.22
C LYS A 159 -13.18 3.07 14.80
N LEU A 160 -12.71 2.61 13.64
CA LEU A 160 -13.03 1.29 13.13
C LEU A 160 -12.11 0.22 13.71
N PRO A 161 -12.63 -0.97 14.06
CA PRO A 161 -11.81 -2.14 14.32
C PRO A 161 -10.88 -2.42 13.13
N ALA A 162 -9.65 -2.91 13.39
CA ALA A 162 -8.61 -3.06 12.38
C ALA A 162 -9.08 -3.79 11.11
N ALA A 163 -9.84 -4.87 11.25
CA ALA A 163 -10.36 -5.63 10.12
C ALA A 163 -11.43 -4.89 9.28
N GLN A 164 -12.20 -3.99 9.91
CA GLN A 164 -13.16 -3.13 9.20
C GLN A 164 -12.42 -1.98 8.52
N ARG A 165 -11.46 -1.38 9.21
CA ARG A 165 -10.58 -0.32 8.68
C ARG A 165 -9.88 -0.79 7.41
N GLU A 166 -9.26 -1.96 7.44
CA GLU A 166 -8.59 -2.54 6.27
C GLU A 166 -9.55 -2.73 5.09
N ALA A 167 -10.72 -3.33 5.33
CA ALA A 167 -11.72 -3.53 4.28
C ALA A 167 -12.16 -2.19 3.64
N VAL A 168 -12.33 -1.14 4.45
CA VAL A 168 -12.66 0.22 4.00
C VAL A 168 -11.53 0.80 3.16
N ILE A 169 -10.28 0.68 3.62
CA ILE A 169 -9.12 1.20 2.90
C ILE A 169 -9.00 0.52 1.52
N LEU A 170 -9.07 -0.80 1.48
CA LEU A 170 -8.99 -1.54 0.21
C LEU A 170 -10.15 -1.23 -0.74
N HIS A 171 -11.35 -1.07 -0.21
CA HIS A 171 -12.54 -0.83 -1.03
C HIS A 171 -12.64 0.60 -1.54
N TYR A 172 -12.59 1.60 -0.64
CA TYR A 172 -12.85 2.99 -0.99
C TYR A 172 -11.61 3.73 -1.50
N PHE A 173 -10.43 3.46 -0.97
CA PHE A 173 -9.20 4.15 -1.40
C PHE A 173 -8.48 3.43 -2.56
N HIS A 174 -8.59 2.10 -2.61
CA HIS A 174 -7.92 1.32 -3.65
C HIS A 174 -8.88 0.66 -4.64
N GLN A 175 -10.20 0.89 -4.48
CA GLN A 175 -11.27 0.48 -5.39
C GLN A 175 -11.30 -1.03 -5.70
N PHE A 176 -10.86 -1.85 -4.74
CA PHE A 176 -10.99 -3.29 -4.88
C PHE A 176 -12.43 -3.73 -4.59
N THR A 177 -12.91 -4.67 -5.37
CA THR A 177 -14.20 -5.32 -5.12
C THR A 177 -14.13 -6.18 -3.86
N ALA A 178 -15.26 -6.41 -3.20
CA ALA A 178 -15.31 -7.30 -2.03
C ALA A 178 -14.76 -8.70 -2.32
N SER A 179 -14.91 -9.21 -3.55
CA SER A 179 -14.35 -10.49 -3.98
C SER A 179 -12.82 -10.47 -4.09
N GLU A 180 -12.25 -9.37 -4.55
CA GLU A 180 -10.78 -9.19 -4.60
C GLU A 180 -10.22 -9.06 -3.19
N ILE A 181 -10.86 -8.28 -2.32
CA ILE A 181 -10.48 -8.16 -0.90
C ILE A 181 -10.52 -9.52 -0.20
N ALA A 182 -11.59 -10.29 -0.42
CA ALA A 182 -11.73 -11.64 0.14
C ALA A 182 -10.53 -12.53 -0.20
N ARG A 183 -10.09 -12.49 -1.47
CA ARG A 183 -8.93 -13.26 -1.94
C ARG A 183 -7.61 -12.73 -1.39
N MET A 184 -7.43 -11.39 -1.35
CA MET A 184 -6.20 -10.76 -0.87
C MET A 184 -5.97 -10.98 0.62
N THR A 185 -7.03 -10.92 1.42
CA THR A 185 -6.97 -11.04 2.88
C THR A 185 -7.26 -12.45 3.39
N ASN A 186 -7.42 -13.42 2.48
CA ASN A 186 -7.83 -14.79 2.80
C ASN A 186 -9.03 -14.86 3.75
N THR A 187 -10.02 -14.00 3.48
CA THR A 187 -11.24 -13.85 4.30
C THR A 187 -12.47 -14.22 3.49
N PRO A 188 -13.45 -14.97 4.04
CA PRO A 188 -14.68 -15.29 3.30
C PRO A 188 -15.40 -14.05 2.79
N LEU A 189 -15.92 -14.08 1.56
CA LEU A 189 -16.63 -12.97 0.93
C LEU A 189 -17.81 -12.42 1.79
N PRO A 190 -18.64 -13.27 2.42
CA PRO A 190 -19.69 -12.78 3.32
C PRO A 190 -19.14 -11.95 4.48
N THR A 191 -17.99 -12.36 5.03
CA THR A 191 -17.31 -11.64 6.12
C THR A 191 -16.80 -10.28 5.65
N VAL A 192 -16.20 -10.18 4.45
CA VAL A 192 -15.78 -8.89 3.89
C VAL A 192 -16.98 -7.97 3.70
N LYS A 193 -18.08 -8.49 3.14
CA LYS A 193 -19.32 -7.71 2.97
C LYS A 193 -19.88 -7.22 4.30
N SER A 194 -19.88 -8.06 5.34
CA SER A 194 -20.36 -7.67 6.69
C SER A 194 -19.45 -6.62 7.32
N ARG A 195 -18.11 -6.74 7.17
CA ARG A 195 -17.14 -5.72 7.64
C ARG A 195 -17.39 -4.37 6.98
N LEU A 196 -17.58 -4.33 5.66
CA LEU A 196 -17.87 -3.11 4.92
C LEU A 196 -19.21 -2.48 5.35
N ARG A 197 -20.24 -3.31 5.56
CA ARG A 197 -21.54 -2.86 6.04
C ARG A 197 -21.44 -2.28 7.46
N ALA A 198 -20.78 -2.98 8.38
CA ALA A 198 -20.59 -2.52 9.74
C ALA A 198 -19.79 -1.20 9.78
N ALA A 199 -18.69 -1.12 9.03
CA ALA A 199 -17.89 0.10 8.94
C ALA A 199 -18.72 1.31 8.45
N ARG A 200 -19.56 1.13 7.43
CA ARG A 200 -20.43 2.19 6.92
C ARG A 200 -21.46 2.69 7.94
N ASN A 201 -21.86 1.84 8.87
CA ASN A 201 -22.81 2.24 9.93
C ASN A 201 -22.10 2.97 11.07
N THR A 202 -20.76 2.87 11.18
CA THR A 202 -19.95 3.51 12.22
C THR A 202 -19.40 4.86 11.77
N LEU A 203 -19.18 5.04 10.45
CA LEU A 203 -18.68 6.28 9.83
C LEU A 203 -19.82 7.25 9.53
#